data_7678a71b3b654704a04953deee67eb16
#
_entry.id   7678a71b3b654704a04953deee67eb16
#
_cell.length_a   1.000
_cell.length_b   1.000
_cell.length_c   1.000
_cell.angle_alpha   90.00
_cell.angle_beta   90.00
_cell.angle_gamma   90.00
#
_symmetry.space_group_name_H-M   'P 1'
#
loop_
_entity.id
_entity.type
_entity.pdbx_description
1 polymer ?
#
loop_
_entity_poly.entity_id
_entity_poly.type
_entity_poly.pdbx_seq_one_letter_code
_entity_poly.pdbx_strand_id
1 'polypeptide(L)'
;MIFETVATGGCRSYLIGCEASCAAALVDPELTQVDRYVALAARHGVRIRYLIDTHTHADHFSATQQLARQLNLPVVMHRDSPAPFVDLRLRGGDLLAVGRLRLQALHTPGHTRDSMCLCVRYQLNRRRSGQAADG
;
A
#
# COMPACT_ATOMS: atom_id res chain seq x y z
N MET A 1 5.46 -10.10 -9.57
CA MET A 1 4.74 -9.32 -8.56
C MET A 1 4.63 -10.14 -7.28
N ILE A 2 4.85 -9.52 -6.15
CA ILE A 2 4.73 -10.16 -4.85
C ILE A 2 3.37 -9.81 -4.26
N PHE A 3 2.67 -10.80 -3.74
CA PHE A 3 1.40 -10.55 -3.08
C PHE A 3 1.28 -11.52 -1.90
N GLU A 4 1.47 -11.02 -0.69
CA GLU A 4 1.40 -11.82 0.52
C GLU A 4 0.25 -11.33 1.39
N THR A 5 -0.49 -12.28 1.95
CA THR A 5 -1.59 -11.97 2.85
C THR A 5 -1.21 -12.38 4.27
N VAL A 6 -1.42 -11.48 5.21
CA VAL A 6 -1.21 -11.77 6.63
C VAL A 6 -2.55 -11.64 7.32
N ALA A 7 -3.09 -12.75 7.76
CA ALA A 7 -4.41 -12.79 8.40
C ALA A 7 -4.25 -12.91 9.91
N THR A 8 -5.01 -12.10 10.65
CA THR A 8 -5.02 -12.17 12.11
C THR A 8 -6.43 -11.90 12.60
N GLY A 9 -7.04 -12.87 13.25
CA GLY A 9 -8.38 -12.73 13.80
C GLY A 9 -9.35 -12.24 12.78
N GLY A 10 -9.94 -11.51 12.45
CA GLY A 10 -10.84 -11.08 11.40
C GLY A 10 -10.21 -10.07 10.45
N CYS A 11 -8.96 -9.74 10.63
CA CYS A 11 -8.31 -8.72 9.83
C CYS A 11 -7.30 -9.30 8.86
N ARG A 12 -7.07 -8.61 7.76
CA ARG A 12 -6.09 -9.02 6.78
C ARG A 12 -5.25 -7.84 6.36
N SER A 13 -3.95 -8.09 6.28
CA SER A 13 -3.00 -7.14 5.75
C SER A 13 -2.39 -7.73 4.49
N TYR A 14 -1.87 -6.88 3.63
CA TYR A 14 -1.29 -7.33 2.37
C TYR A 14 0.06 -6.66 2.15
N LEU A 15 1.02 -7.44 1.71
CA LEU A 15 2.28 -6.90 1.21
C LEU A 15 2.25 -7.05 -0.30
N ILE A 16 2.28 -5.95 -1.01
CA ILE A 16 2.22 -5.94 -2.47
C ILE A 16 3.53 -5.35 -2.96
N GLY A 17 4.26 -6.08 -3.76
CA GLY A 17 5.59 -5.65 -4.14
C GLY A 17 5.98 -5.92 -5.59
N CYS A 18 7.02 -5.23 -6.00
CA CYS A 18 7.63 -5.34 -7.31
C CYS A 18 9.07 -5.80 -7.13
N GLU A 19 9.36 -7.04 -7.50
CA GLU A 19 10.72 -7.59 -7.34
C GLU A 19 11.74 -6.80 -8.16
N ALA A 20 11.35 -6.43 -9.36
CA ALA A 20 12.27 -5.73 -10.27
C ALA A 20 12.75 -4.41 -9.71
N SER A 21 11.92 -3.74 -8.93
CA SER A 21 12.26 -2.45 -8.34
C SER A 21 12.57 -2.55 -6.85
N CYS A 22 12.48 -3.73 -6.27
CA CYS A 22 12.70 -3.97 -4.85
C CYS A 22 11.85 -3.05 -3.96
N ALA A 23 10.64 -2.77 -4.38
CA ALA A 23 9.74 -1.86 -3.69
C ALA A 23 8.42 -2.54 -3.35
N ALA A 24 7.83 -2.20 -2.22
CA ALA A 24 6.57 -2.75 -1.78
C ALA A 24 5.72 -1.73 -1.04
N ALA A 25 4.44 -2.02 -0.94
CA ALA A 25 3.51 -1.30 -0.10
C ALA A 25 2.87 -2.27 0.88
N LEU A 26 2.61 -1.81 2.08
CA LEU A 26 1.97 -2.58 3.12
C LEU A 26 0.57 -2.02 3.31
N VAL A 27 -0.44 -2.85 3.09
CA VAL A 27 -1.85 -2.43 3.09
C VAL A 27 -2.56 -2.95 4.33
N ASP A 28 -3.23 -2.07 5.01
CA ASP A 28 -4.02 -2.35 6.23
C ASP A 28 -3.22 -3.09 7.30
N PRO A 29 -2.04 -2.58 7.68
CA PRO A 29 -1.19 -3.27 8.64
C PRO A 29 -1.71 -3.19 10.06
N GLU A 30 -1.32 -4.19 10.84
CA GLU A 30 -1.59 -4.21 12.27
C GLU A 30 -0.28 -4.15 13.03
N LEU A 31 -0.28 -3.37 14.09
CA LEU A 31 0.93 -3.15 14.88
C LEU A 31 1.48 -4.47 15.46
N THR A 32 0.63 -5.39 15.82
CA THR A 32 1.05 -6.65 16.42
C THR A 32 1.80 -7.56 15.44
N GLN A 33 1.77 -7.25 14.15
CA GLN A 33 2.37 -8.08 13.11
C GLN A 33 3.60 -7.45 12.47
N VAL A 34 4.14 -6.40 13.08
CA VAL A 34 5.29 -5.67 12.52
C VAL A 34 6.44 -6.58 12.13
N ASP A 35 6.83 -7.47 13.04
CA ASP A 35 7.97 -8.35 12.79
C ASP A 35 7.72 -9.26 11.59
N ARG A 36 6.49 -9.65 11.41
CA ARG A 36 6.11 -10.50 10.30
C ARG A 36 6.19 -9.76 8.97
N TYR A 37 5.77 -8.51 8.94
CA TYR A 37 5.87 -7.68 7.74
C TYR A 37 7.33 -7.45 7.36
N VAL A 38 8.15 -7.13 8.34
CA VAL A 38 9.57 -6.90 8.10
C VAL A 38 10.24 -8.18 7.58
N ALA A 39 9.91 -9.32 8.17
CA ALA A 39 10.46 -10.60 7.74
C ALA A 39 10.03 -10.96 6.31
N LEU A 40 8.76 -10.72 5.97
CA LEU A 40 8.28 -10.98 4.63
C LEU A 40 8.96 -10.09 3.60
N ALA A 41 9.11 -8.81 3.90
CA ALA A 41 9.79 -7.89 2.99
C ALA A 41 11.24 -8.33 2.79
N ALA A 42 11.93 -8.70 3.86
CA ALA A 42 13.30 -9.17 3.78
C ALA A 42 13.41 -10.45 2.95
N ARG A 43 12.47 -11.37 3.14
CA ARG A 43 12.48 -12.63 2.39
C ARG A 43 12.32 -12.41 0.90
N HIS A 44 11.54 -11.44 0.52
CA HIS A 44 11.34 -11.12 -0.90
C HIS A 44 12.37 -10.11 -1.44
N GLY A 45 13.24 -9.62 -0.59
CA GLY A 45 14.25 -8.65 -1.01
C GLY A 45 13.67 -7.31 -1.41
N VAL A 46 12.55 -6.91 -0.83
CA VAL A 46 11.91 -5.64 -1.14
C VAL A 46 11.93 -4.71 0.05
N ARG A 47 11.84 -3.41 -0.23
CA ARG A 47 11.75 -2.39 0.81
C ARG A 47 10.33 -1.84 0.82
N ILE A 48 9.71 -1.81 1.99
CA ILE A 48 8.40 -1.20 2.14
C ILE A 48 8.54 0.31 1.99
N ARG A 49 7.76 0.89 1.08
CA ARG A 49 7.82 2.32 0.79
C ARG A 49 6.63 3.09 1.29
N TYR A 50 5.50 2.43 1.46
CA TYR A 50 4.24 3.09 1.87
C TYR A 50 3.47 2.21 2.82
N LEU A 51 2.78 2.85 3.77
CA LEU A 51 1.74 2.21 4.55
C LEU A 51 0.40 2.74 4.03
N ILE A 52 -0.49 1.86 3.62
CA ILE A 52 -1.77 2.24 3.04
C ILE A 52 -2.89 1.71 3.91
N ASP A 53 -3.77 2.58 4.36
CA ASP A 53 -5.01 2.15 5.00
C ASP A 53 -6.14 2.36 4.01
N THR A 54 -6.89 1.30 3.72
CA THR A 54 -7.99 1.35 2.75
C THR A 54 -9.22 2.03 3.33
N HIS A 55 -9.29 2.17 4.63
CA HIS A 55 -10.35 2.91 5.29
C HIS A 55 -9.87 3.31 6.69
N THR A 56 -10.61 4.21 7.31
CA THR A 56 -10.29 4.62 8.66
C THR A 56 -10.69 3.53 9.65
N HIS A 57 -9.71 3.03 10.38
CA HIS A 57 -9.93 2.04 11.42
C HIS A 57 -9.90 2.78 12.75
N ALA A 58 -11.02 3.02 13.34
CA ALA A 58 -11.09 3.78 14.59
C ALA A 58 -10.19 3.19 15.68
N ASP A 59 -10.14 1.86 15.75
CA ASP A 59 -9.35 1.19 16.74
C ASP A 59 -7.88 1.16 16.39
N HIS A 60 -7.49 1.45 15.16
CA HIS A 60 -6.12 1.27 14.68
C HIS A 60 -5.41 2.57 14.34
N PHE A 61 -6.01 3.71 14.61
CA PHE A 61 -5.38 4.98 14.33
C PHE A 61 -3.98 5.07 14.89
N SER A 62 -3.86 4.80 16.17
CA SER A 62 -2.57 4.90 16.83
C SER A 62 -1.59 3.87 16.31
N ALA A 63 -2.09 2.70 15.92
CA ALA A 63 -1.25 1.63 15.42
C ALA A 63 -0.60 2.02 14.09
N THR A 64 -1.37 2.55 13.16
CA THR A 64 -0.82 2.99 11.88
C THR A 64 0.18 4.12 12.06
N GLN A 65 -0.13 5.09 12.91
CA GLN A 65 0.77 6.19 13.17
C GLN A 65 2.06 5.70 13.82
N GLN A 66 1.95 4.78 14.75
CA GLN A 66 3.10 4.22 15.44
C GLN A 66 3.99 3.42 14.48
N LEU A 67 3.37 2.63 13.60
CA LEU A 67 4.10 1.90 12.57
C LEU A 67 4.83 2.83 11.63
N ALA A 68 4.17 3.90 11.21
CA ALA A 68 4.75 4.87 10.31
C ALA A 68 5.99 5.51 10.92
N ARG A 69 5.93 5.83 12.20
CA ARG A 69 7.07 6.39 12.89
C ARG A 69 8.19 5.38 13.06
N GLN A 70 7.82 4.16 13.44
CA GLN A 70 8.79 3.11 13.70
C GLN A 70 9.55 2.73 12.43
N LEU A 71 8.87 2.68 11.31
CA LEU A 71 9.45 2.30 10.03
C LEU A 71 9.86 3.50 9.17
N ASN A 72 9.56 4.71 9.64
CA ASN A 72 9.84 5.95 8.92
C ASN A 72 9.23 5.93 7.53
N LEU A 73 7.94 5.66 7.45
CA LEU A 73 7.23 5.52 6.19
C LEU A 73 6.05 6.48 6.11
N PRO A 74 5.73 6.95 4.90
CA PRO A 74 4.55 7.78 4.70
C PRO A 74 3.27 6.96 4.76
N VAL A 75 2.22 7.57 5.29
CA VAL A 75 0.89 6.98 5.37
C VAL A 75 0.05 7.48 4.21
N VAL A 76 -0.59 6.56 3.51
CA VAL A 76 -1.42 6.84 2.35
C VAL A 76 -2.85 6.43 2.66
N MET A 77 -3.80 7.32 2.47
CA MET A 77 -5.22 7.04 2.69
C MET A 77 -6.05 7.83 1.68
N HIS A 78 -7.34 7.55 1.62
CA HIS A 78 -8.26 8.33 0.80
C HIS A 78 -8.31 9.77 1.29
N ARG A 79 -8.55 10.71 0.38
CA ARG A 79 -8.56 12.13 0.69
C ARG A 79 -9.55 12.51 1.78
N ASP A 80 -10.64 11.76 1.93
CA ASP A 80 -11.68 12.05 2.90
C ASP A 80 -11.40 11.46 4.28
N SER A 81 -10.26 10.83 4.46
CA SER A 81 -9.92 10.30 5.77
C SER A 81 -9.78 11.42 6.80
N PRO A 82 -10.40 11.26 7.97
CA PRO A 82 -10.26 12.25 9.04
C PRO A 82 -8.93 12.13 9.79
N ALA A 83 -8.12 11.13 9.51
CA ALA A 83 -6.88 10.92 10.23
C ALA A 83 -5.90 12.07 9.96
N PRO A 84 -5.34 12.69 11.01
CA PRO A 84 -4.48 13.86 10.81
C PRO A 84 -3.05 13.54 10.38
N PHE A 85 -2.66 12.26 10.46
CA PHE A 85 -1.28 11.86 10.19
C PHE A 85 -1.06 11.34 8.77
N VAL A 86 -2.00 11.57 7.87
CA VAL A 86 -1.90 11.09 6.49
C VAL A 86 -0.94 11.97 5.71
N ASP A 87 0.07 11.35 5.11
CA ASP A 87 1.07 12.07 4.33
C ASP A 87 0.67 12.25 2.87
N LEU A 88 -0.01 11.26 2.32
CA LEU A 88 -0.43 11.31 0.93
C LEU A 88 -1.89 10.90 0.83
N ARG A 89 -2.70 11.77 0.25
CA ARG A 89 -4.13 11.55 0.13
C ARG A 89 -4.49 11.27 -1.31
N LEU A 90 -5.20 10.16 -1.54
CA LEU A 90 -5.59 9.74 -2.86
C LEU A 90 -7.07 10.02 -3.11
N ARG A 91 -7.37 10.46 -4.31
CA ARG A 91 -8.75 10.57 -4.78
C ARG A 91 -9.08 9.34 -5.59
N GLY A 92 -10.35 9.08 -5.80
CA GLY A 92 -10.77 8.01 -6.70
C GLY A 92 -10.14 8.19 -8.06
N GLY A 93 -9.50 7.16 -8.57
CA GLY A 93 -8.81 7.18 -9.85
C GLY A 93 -7.32 7.47 -9.78
N ASP A 94 -6.84 8.01 -8.66
CA ASP A 94 -5.41 8.31 -8.52
C ASP A 94 -4.58 7.03 -8.53
N LEU A 95 -3.37 7.15 -9.06
CA LEU A 95 -2.42 6.06 -9.14
C LEU A 95 -1.26 6.30 -8.20
N LEU A 96 -0.91 5.27 -7.43
CA LEU A 96 0.28 5.30 -6.61
C LEU A 96 1.30 4.34 -7.21
N ALA A 97 2.49 4.83 -7.49
CA ALA A 97 3.55 4.01 -8.06
C ALA A 97 4.33 3.29 -6.95
N VAL A 98 4.46 1.99 -7.07
CA VAL A 98 5.29 1.18 -6.19
C VAL A 98 6.19 0.37 -7.11
N GLY A 99 7.33 0.93 -7.43
CA GLY A 99 8.17 0.37 -8.50
C GLY A 99 7.40 0.36 -9.81
N ARG A 100 7.25 -0.79 -10.41
CA ARG A 100 6.47 -0.95 -11.65
C ARG A 100 5.00 -1.21 -11.39
N LEU A 101 4.61 -1.36 -10.14
CA LEU A 101 3.21 -1.53 -9.82
C LEU A 101 2.53 -0.17 -9.79
N ARG A 102 1.28 -0.16 -10.21
CA ARG A 102 0.42 1.00 -10.09
C ARG A 102 -0.79 0.59 -9.29
N LEU A 103 -0.98 1.23 -8.15
CA LEU A 103 -2.13 0.97 -7.30
C LEU A 103 -3.13 2.08 -7.57
N GLN A 104 -4.23 1.73 -8.21
CA GLN A 104 -5.26 2.71 -8.52
C GLN A 104 -6.29 2.73 -7.40
N ALA A 105 -6.50 3.88 -6.83
CA ALA A 105 -7.51 4.05 -5.79
C ALA A 105 -8.89 4.11 -6.42
N LEU A 106 -9.81 3.30 -5.90
CA LEU A 106 -11.20 3.32 -6.31
C LEU A 106 -12.00 3.67 -5.06
N HIS A 107 -12.68 4.80 -5.10
CA HIS A 107 -13.45 5.24 -3.94
C HIS A 107 -14.70 4.39 -3.81
N THR A 108 -14.80 3.63 -2.76
CA THR A 108 -15.91 2.71 -2.51
C THR A 108 -16.49 2.97 -1.13
N PRO A 109 -17.16 4.12 -0.93
CA PRO A 109 -17.72 4.42 0.39
C PRO A 109 -18.81 3.42 0.73
N GLY A 110 -18.91 3.09 1.98
CA GLY A 110 -19.89 2.11 2.43
C GLY A 110 -19.68 1.86 3.90
N HIS A 111 -18.72 1.02 4.24
CA HIS A 111 -18.37 0.77 5.63
C HIS A 111 -17.94 2.07 6.31
N THR A 112 -17.10 2.85 5.64
CA THR A 112 -16.76 4.21 6.06
C THR A 112 -16.80 5.12 4.83
N ARG A 113 -16.80 6.44 5.06
CA ARG A 113 -16.84 7.40 3.96
C ARG A 113 -15.57 7.38 3.16
N ASP A 114 -14.45 7.07 3.77
CA ASP A 114 -13.15 7.08 3.16
C ASP A 114 -12.71 5.71 2.65
N SER A 115 -13.61 4.73 2.63
CA SER A 115 -13.27 3.40 2.15
C SER A 115 -12.86 3.44 0.68
N MET A 116 -11.80 2.74 0.36
CA MET A 116 -11.35 2.61 -1.02
C MET A 116 -10.86 1.20 -1.28
N CYS A 117 -10.94 0.78 -2.53
CA CYS A 117 -10.30 -0.43 -3.01
C CYS A 117 -9.07 -0.04 -3.80
N LEU A 118 -8.14 -0.94 -3.90
CA LEU A 118 -6.94 -0.73 -4.70
C LEU A 118 -6.93 -1.72 -5.86
N CYS A 119 -6.85 -1.19 -7.06
CA CYS A 119 -6.70 -2.01 -8.25
C CYS A 119 -5.22 -2.07 -8.58
N VAL A 120 -4.67 -3.27 -8.59
CA VAL A 120 -3.24 -3.45 -8.79
C VAL A 120 -2.95 -3.72 -10.25
N ARG A 121 -2.07 -2.93 -10.84
CA ARG A 121 -1.65 -3.11 -12.22
C ARG A 121 -0.15 -3.18 -12.27
N TYR A 122 0.38 -4.09 -13.07
CA TYR A 122 1.81 -4.21 -13.26
C TYR A 122 2.18 -3.59 -14.59
N GLN A 123 3.03 -2.57 -14.57
CA GLN A 123 3.42 -1.90 -15.79
C GLN A 123 4.61 -2.61 -16.39
N LEU A 124 4.38 -3.29 -17.50
CA LEU A 124 5.43 -3.99 -18.18
C LEU A 124 6.36 -3.00 -18.88
N ASN A 125 7.61 -3.37 -18.98
CA ASN A 125 8.56 -2.56 -19.71
C ASN A 125 8.36 -2.83 -21.18
N ARG A 126 7.77 -1.88 -21.90
CA ARG A 126 7.50 -2.13 -23.20
C ARG A 126 8.49 -1.70 -24.14
N ARG A 127 9.53 -1.47 -23.89
CA ARG A 127 10.47 -1.08 -24.71
C ARG A 127 10.73 -1.93 -25.67
N ARG A 128 10.77 -1.85 -26.62
CA ARG A 128 11.03 -2.64 -27.40
C ARG A 128 11.57 -2.21 -28.41
N SER A 129 12.01 -2.57 -28.63
CA SER A 129 12.56 -2.62 -29.64
C SER A 129 12.29 -1.55 -30.40
N GLY A 130 12.69 -0.98 -30.35
CA GLY A 130 12.47 -0.02 -31.02
C GLY A 130 11.31 0.60 -30.93
N GLN A 131 10.81 0.54 -30.55
CA GLN A 131 9.76 1.07 -30.42
C GLN A 131 9.71 1.84 -29.62
N ALA A 132 10.15 1.98 -29.34
CA ALA A 132 10.19 2.66 -28.55
C ALA A 132 9.46 3.51 -28.42
N ALA A 133 9.23 3.73 -28.61
CA ALA A 133 8.63 4.52 -28.48
C ALA A 133 7.71 4.62 -27.94
N ASP A 134 7.28 4.38 -27.82
CA ASP A 134 6.32 4.41 -27.28
C ASP A 134 6.39 4.91 -26.30
N GLY A 135 6.72 5.11 -26.14
CA GLY A 135 6.77 5.75 -25.06
C GLY A 135 6.33 6.10 -24.47
#